data_5821fd0e128baadd3fb1124dc23cc0ff
#
_entry.id   5821fd0e128baadd3fb1124dc23cc0ff
#
_cell.length_a   1.000
_cell.length_b   1.000
_cell.length_c   1.000
_cell.angle_alpha   90.00
_cell.angle_beta   90.00
_cell.angle_gamma   90.00
#
_symmetry.space_group_name_H-M   'P 1'
#
loop_
_entity.id
_entity.type
_entity.pdbx_description
1 polymer ?
#
loop_
_entity_poly.entity_id
_entity_poly.type
_entity_poly.pdbx_seq_one_letter_code
_entity_poly.pdbx_strand_id
1 'polypeptide(L)'
;PAPIVAQLLGGHHGSFHRHADSVSATPLRSLGYGDDAWEEQRRLHLAELTELFGSPTPPARFDGSVAALVCGVVIQADWLASQLPFVGRQIAAGLPATAADLPEFLDRARDRAPGLLQQAGLGRPAARSASFASAFPHIENPNGLQRSLTQHLPELCRGPGMLLITAPTGEGKTEAALYAAEVMGKAAGRSGLYVALPTMATADQMYTRVDEYLNRRVTAPSSMTLLHGMAWLNPDYSSPTSPASGGASSSSHTQGAADSRRAVEISEWLQGRKRGLFADFAVGTIDQALMAALRSRHNMVRLLGLSGKTVIIDEVHSADAYMLALVTRLLNW
;
A
#
# COMPACT_ATOMS: atom_id res chain seq x y z
N PRO A 1 -24.64 14.83 2.86
CA PRO A 1 -23.71 13.79 2.39
C PRO A 1 -23.10 14.10 1.03
N ALA A 2 -23.88 14.64 0.06
CA ALA A 2 -23.39 14.92 -1.29
C ALA A 2 -22.11 15.81 -1.36
N PRO A 3 -21.97 16.91 -0.58
CA PRO A 3 -20.76 17.71 -0.61
C PRO A 3 -19.50 16.96 -0.17
N ILE A 4 -19.62 16.06 0.81
CA ILE A 4 -18.48 15.26 1.31
C ILE A 4 -18.03 14.25 0.26
N VAL A 5 -18.98 13.56 -0.39
CA VAL A 5 -18.66 12.60 -1.46
C VAL A 5 -18.01 13.32 -2.65
N ALA A 6 -18.55 14.46 -3.08
CA ALA A 6 -17.97 15.27 -4.14
C ALA A 6 -16.54 15.75 -3.78
N GLN A 7 -16.31 16.14 -2.52
CA GLN A 7 -15.00 16.54 -2.03
C GLN A 7 -14.01 15.37 -2.03
N LEU A 8 -14.44 14.15 -1.64
CA LEU A 8 -13.62 12.96 -1.69
C LEU A 8 -13.23 12.58 -3.11
N LEU A 9 -14.22 12.58 -4.03
CA LEU A 9 -13.96 12.28 -5.44
C LEU A 9 -13.08 13.36 -6.09
N GLY A 10 -13.33 14.64 -5.84
CA GLY A 10 -12.49 15.76 -6.31
C GLY A 10 -11.08 15.74 -5.72
N GLY A 11 -10.88 15.08 -4.57
CA GLY A 11 -9.59 14.94 -3.90
C GLY A 11 -8.64 13.90 -4.50
N HIS A 12 -9.06 13.11 -5.50
CA HIS A 12 -8.22 12.04 -6.08
C HIS A 12 -6.93 12.55 -6.73
N HIS A 13 -6.86 13.80 -7.15
CA HIS A 13 -5.61 14.45 -7.56
C HIS A 13 -4.72 14.89 -6.38
N GLY A 14 -5.08 14.51 -5.15
CA GLY A 14 -4.28 14.70 -3.94
C GLY A 14 -4.45 16.06 -3.26
N SER A 15 -5.39 16.89 -3.71
CA SER A 15 -5.70 18.19 -3.10
C SER A 15 -7.19 18.31 -2.88
N PHE A 16 -7.59 18.62 -1.64
CA PHE A 16 -8.97 18.85 -1.29
C PHE A 16 -9.25 20.35 -1.36
N HIS A 17 -10.09 20.75 -2.29
CA HIS A 17 -10.60 22.11 -2.36
C HIS A 17 -11.92 22.19 -1.58
N ARG A 18 -12.13 23.29 -0.87
CA ARG A 18 -13.47 23.57 -0.35
C ARG A 18 -14.38 23.75 -1.55
N HIS A 19 -15.40 22.89 -1.67
CA HIS A 19 -16.53 23.22 -2.51
C HIS A 19 -17.18 24.46 -1.89
N ALA A 20 -17.05 25.59 -2.56
CA ALA A 20 -17.79 26.76 -2.17
C ALA A 20 -19.28 26.45 -2.38
N ASP A 21 -20.10 26.65 -1.35
CA ASP A 21 -21.56 26.55 -1.47
C ASP A 21 -22.12 27.49 -2.56
N SER A 22 -21.31 28.45 -3.00
CA SER A 22 -21.59 29.40 -4.08
C SER A 22 -21.46 28.83 -5.51
N VAL A 23 -20.87 27.67 -5.70
CA VAL A 23 -20.74 27.06 -7.06
C VAL A 23 -22.10 26.65 -7.60
N SER A 24 -23.10 26.40 -6.76
CA SER A 24 -24.47 26.07 -7.17
C SER A 24 -25.20 27.19 -7.92
N ALA A 25 -24.74 28.43 -7.80
CA ALA A 25 -25.36 29.60 -8.46
C ALA A 25 -24.63 30.01 -9.76
N THR A 26 -23.44 29.48 -10.01
CA THR A 26 -22.64 29.83 -11.19
C THR A 26 -22.89 28.80 -12.28
N PRO A 27 -23.37 29.19 -13.48
CA PRO A 27 -23.54 28.24 -14.58
C PRO A 27 -22.25 27.54 -14.92
N LEU A 28 -22.24 26.20 -15.10
CA LEU A 28 -21.07 25.39 -15.45
C LEU A 28 -20.35 25.92 -16.69
N ARG A 29 -21.12 26.50 -17.63
CA ARG A 29 -20.59 27.16 -18.83
C ARG A 29 -19.61 28.29 -18.49
N SER A 30 -19.90 29.13 -17.52
CA SER A 30 -19.04 30.25 -17.10
C SER A 30 -17.80 29.79 -16.33
N LEU A 31 -17.78 28.54 -15.85
CA LEU A 31 -16.64 27.89 -15.22
C LEU A 31 -15.76 27.12 -16.22
N GLY A 32 -16.07 27.17 -17.53
CA GLY A 32 -15.32 26.47 -18.57
C GLY A 32 -15.65 24.97 -18.69
N TYR A 33 -16.74 24.48 -18.09
CA TYR A 33 -17.17 23.08 -18.17
C TYR A 33 -18.04 22.74 -19.39
N GLY A 34 -18.01 23.58 -20.43
CA GLY A 34 -18.73 23.39 -21.69
C GLY A 34 -20.15 23.95 -21.67
N ASP A 35 -20.84 23.75 -22.77
CA ASP A 35 -22.20 24.20 -23.01
C ASP A 35 -23.27 23.18 -22.60
N ASP A 36 -24.52 23.41 -23.04
CA ASP A 36 -25.66 22.56 -22.70
C ASP A 36 -25.50 21.13 -23.27
N ALA A 37 -24.81 20.97 -24.39
CA ALA A 37 -24.52 19.63 -24.93
C ALA A 37 -23.60 18.82 -24.02
N TRP A 38 -22.62 19.48 -23.41
CA TRP A 38 -21.75 18.83 -22.39
C TRP A 38 -22.51 18.50 -21.09
N GLU A 39 -23.47 19.33 -20.71
CA GLU A 39 -24.33 19.07 -19.56
C GLU A 39 -25.21 17.84 -19.81
N GLU A 40 -25.81 17.75 -20.99
CA GLU A 40 -26.57 16.56 -21.39
C GLU A 40 -25.71 15.30 -21.40
N GLN A 41 -24.49 15.36 -21.92
CA GLN A 41 -23.57 14.21 -21.89
C GLN A 41 -23.26 13.78 -20.45
N ARG A 42 -22.98 14.71 -19.55
CA ARG A 42 -22.75 14.38 -18.12
C ARG A 42 -23.97 13.70 -17.50
N ARG A 43 -25.15 14.18 -17.82
CA ARG A 43 -26.42 13.62 -17.33
C ARG A 43 -26.66 12.21 -17.86
N LEU A 44 -26.38 11.97 -19.14
CA LEU A 44 -26.46 10.63 -19.74
C LEU A 44 -25.47 9.67 -19.09
N HIS A 45 -24.20 10.06 -18.95
CA HIS A 45 -23.19 9.21 -18.26
C HIS A 45 -23.60 8.88 -16.82
N LEU A 46 -24.15 9.85 -16.08
CA LEU A 46 -24.63 9.60 -14.72
C LEU A 46 -25.81 8.63 -14.71
N ALA A 47 -26.74 8.73 -15.66
CA ALA A 47 -27.87 7.81 -15.79
C ALA A 47 -27.37 6.38 -16.06
N GLU A 48 -26.48 6.19 -17.03
CA GLU A 48 -25.86 4.91 -17.36
C GLU A 48 -25.10 4.29 -16.17
N LEU A 49 -24.30 5.09 -15.48
CA LEU A 49 -23.59 4.62 -14.27
C LEU A 49 -24.56 4.24 -13.15
N THR A 50 -25.67 4.97 -13.03
CA THR A 50 -26.72 4.69 -12.04
C THR A 50 -27.45 3.38 -12.36
N GLU A 51 -27.71 3.11 -13.63
CA GLU A 51 -28.30 1.84 -14.08
C GLU A 51 -27.30 0.68 -13.82
N LEU A 52 -26.03 0.85 -14.16
CA LEU A 52 -25.01 -0.17 -14.05
C LEU A 52 -24.64 -0.53 -12.60
N PHE A 53 -24.57 0.45 -11.71
CA PHE A 53 -24.14 0.29 -10.32
C PHE A 53 -25.24 0.44 -9.28
N GLY A 54 -26.45 0.81 -9.70
CA GLY A 54 -27.55 1.16 -8.82
C GLY A 54 -27.42 2.56 -8.23
N SER A 55 -28.37 2.91 -7.38
CA SER A 55 -28.41 4.19 -6.65
C SER A 55 -28.15 3.93 -5.15
N PRO A 56 -26.91 3.74 -4.72
CA PRO A 56 -26.61 3.49 -3.32
C PRO A 56 -26.96 4.71 -2.48
N THR A 57 -27.59 4.49 -1.33
CA THR A 57 -27.85 5.56 -0.36
C THR A 57 -26.53 6.00 0.27
N PRO A 58 -26.12 7.26 0.13
CA PRO A 58 -24.88 7.72 0.78
C PRO A 58 -25.02 7.62 2.30
N PRO A 59 -23.93 7.28 3.03
CA PRO A 59 -23.97 7.22 4.48
C PRO A 59 -24.28 8.59 5.07
N ALA A 60 -25.10 8.63 6.12
CA ALA A 60 -25.52 9.87 6.79
C ALA A 60 -24.33 10.64 7.40
N ARG A 61 -23.27 9.91 7.80
CA ARG A 61 -22.02 10.45 8.34
C ARG A 61 -20.84 9.72 7.74
N PHE A 62 -19.77 10.46 7.46
CA PHE A 62 -18.46 9.91 7.12
C PHE A 62 -17.52 10.19 8.29
N ASP A 63 -16.99 9.12 8.89
CA ASP A 63 -15.83 9.24 9.76
C ASP A 63 -14.61 9.69 8.95
N GLY A 64 -13.78 10.57 9.52
CA GLY A 64 -12.63 11.15 8.83
C GLY A 64 -11.59 10.09 8.41
N SER A 65 -11.40 9.04 9.20
CA SER A 65 -10.50 7.94 8.88
C SER A 65 -11.06 7.08 7.74
N VAL A 66 -12.34 6.77 7.77
CA VAL A 66 -13.01 6.05 6.66
C VAL A 66 -12.95 6.87 5.38
N ALA A 67 -13.22 8.19 5.46
CA ALA A 67 -13.13 9.09 4.32
C ALA A 67 -11.72 9.10 3.71
N ALA A 68 -10.68 9.14 4.55
CA ALA A 68 -9.29 9.07 4.12
C ALA A 68 -8.97 7.75 3.38
N LEU A 69 -9.43 6.62 3.91
CA LEU A 69 -9.24 5.31 3.28
C LEU A 69 -9.98 5.20 1.95
N VAL A 70 -11.24 5.62 1.88
CA VAL A 70 -12.03 5.63 0.62
C VAL A 70 -11.33 6.48 -0.43
N CYS A 71 -10.89 7.69 -0.08
CA CYS A 71 -10.13 8.54 -1.00
C CYS A 71 -8.83 7.87 -1.46
N GLY A 72 -8.11 7.23 -0.55
CA GLY A 72 -6.91 6.45 -0.87
C GLY A 72 -7.18 5.34 -1.87
N VAL A 73 -8.28 4.58 -1.71
CA VAL A 73 -8.71 3.53 -2.64
C VAL A 73 -9.07 4.11 -4.01
N VAL A 74 -9.79 5.23 -4.06
CA VAL A 74 -10.11 5.90 -5.33
C VAL A 74 -8.82 6.32 -6.06
N ILE A 75 -7.85 6.93 -5.35
CA ILE A 75 -6.56 7.29 -5.95
C ILE A 75 -5.80 6.06 -6.45
N GLN A 76 -5.77 4.98 -5.67
CA GLN A 76 -5.12 3.73 -6.05
C GLN A 76 -5.76 3.13 -7.31
N ALA A 77 -7.08 3.08 -7.37
CA ALA A 77 -7.82 2.57 -8.51
C ALA A 77 -7.58 3.41 -9.78
N ASP A 78 -7.62 4.75 -9.65
CA ASP A 78 -7.31 5.68 -10.72
C ASP A 78 -5.89 5.46 -11.27
N TRP A 79 -4.89 5.37 -10.39
CA TRP A 79 -3.50 5.12 -10.78
C TRP A 79 -3.27 3.77 -11.44
N LEU A 80 -4.03 2.74 -11.07
CA LEU A 80 -3.97 1.43 -11.71
C LEU A 80 -4.64 1.44 -13.07
N ALA A 81 -5.86 1.99 -13.14
CA ALA A 81 -6.66 1.99 -14.36
C ALA A 81 -6.08 2.89 -15.46
N SER A 82 -5.37 3.96 -15.09
CA SER A 82 -4.77 4.91 -16.05
C SER A 82 -3.38 4.49 -16.59
N GLN A 83 -2.86 3.31 -16.23
CA GLN A 83 -1.59 2.83 -16.79
C GLN A 83 -1.70 2.52 -18.28
N LEU A 84 -0.73 2.99 -19.07
CA LEU A 84 -0.68 2.76 -20.51
C LEU A 84 -0.82 1.28 -20.92
N PRO A 85 -0.12 0.30 -20.29
CA PRO A 85 -0.29 -1.11 -20.62
C PRO A 85 -1.69 -1.65 -20.34
N PHE A 86 -2.35 -1.15 -19.29
CA PHE A 86 -3.73 -1.53 -18.97
C PHE A 86 -4.70 -0.93 -19.97
N VAL A 87 -4.63 0.38 -20.20
CA VAL A 87 -5.48 1.09 -21.18
C VAL A 87 -5.31 0.50 -22.57
N GLY A 88 -4.08 0.25 -23.02
CA GLY A 88 -3.80 -0.36 -24.31
C GLY A 88 -4.44 -1.75 -24.47
N ARG A 89 -4.40 -2.58 -23.43
CA ARG A 89 -5.09 -3.89 -23.45
C ARG A 89 -6.62 -3.77 -23.50
N GLN A 90 -7.21 -2.75 -22.85
CA GLN A 90 -8.65 -2.51 -22.93
C GLN A 90 -9.05 -2.06 -24.34
N ILE A 91 -8.29 -1.16 -24.95
CA ILE A 91 -8.52 -0.70 -26.33
C ILE A 91 -8.42 -1.88 -27.30
N ALA A 92 -7.37 -2.70 -27.18
CA ALA A 92 -7.17 -3.88 -28.03
C ALA A 92 -8.25 -4.93 -27.88
N ALA A 93 -8.87 -5.03 -26.70
CA ALA A 93 -9.98 -5.95 -26.43
C ALA A 93 -11.35 -5.44 -26.90
N GLY A 94 -11.41 -4.22 -27.43
CA GLY A 94 -12.64 -3.54 -27.86
C GLY A 94 -13.27 -2.71 -26.73
N LEU A 95 -13.45 -1.43 -27.01
CA LEU A 95 -14.22 -0.53 -26.15
C LEU A 95 -15.71 -0.70 -26.44
N PRO A 96 -16.60 -0.42 -25.46
CA PRO A 96 -18.04 -0.41 -25.70
C PRO A 96 -18.39 0.63 -26.75
N ALA A 97 -19.13 0.24 -27.77
CA ALA A 97 -19.59 1.14 -28.82
C ALA A 97 -20.90 1.82 -28.44
N THR A 98 -21.71 1.17 -27.62
CA THR A 98 -23.02 1.63 -27.14
C THR A 98 -23.18 1.36 -25.65
N ALA A 99 -24.19 1.96 -25.03
CA ALA A 99 -24.56 1.69 -23.64
C ALA A 99 -24.90 0.22 -23.41
N ALA A 100 -25.48 -0.47 -24.38
CA ALA A 100 -25.82 -1.89 -24.28
C ALA A 100 -24.58 -2.80 -24.11
N ASP A 101 -23.40 -2.35 -24.51
CA ASP A 101 -22.14 -3.13 -24.39
C ASP A 101 -21.46 -2.92 -23.01
N LEU A 102 -21.91 -1.95 -22.21
CA LEU A 102 -21.30 -1.61 -20.93
C LEU A 102 -21.30 -2.76 -19.90
N PRO A 103 -22.40 -3.54 -19.73
CA PRO A 103 -22.39 -4.66 -18.78
C PRO A 103 -21.32 -5.69 -19.10
N GLU A 104 -21.22 -6.11 -20.38
CA GLU A 104 -20.18 -7.07 -20.82
C GLU A 104 -18.77 -6.49 -20.66
N PHE A 105 -18.56 -5.21 -20.97
CA PHE A 105 -17.29 -4.54 -20.76
C PHE A 105 -16.91 -4.51 -19.28
N LEU A 106 -17.86 -4.24 -18.39
CA LEU A 106 -17.65 -4.25 -16.95
C LEU A 106 -17.28 -5.65 -16.43
N ASP A 107 -17.97 -6.68 -16.89
CA ASP A 107 -17.68 -8.05 -16.50
C ASP A 107 -16.28 -8.47 -16.94
N ARG A 108 -15.90 -8.17 -18.19
CA ARG A 108 -14.53 -8.37 -18.66
C ARG A 108 -13.48 -7.59 -17.83
N ALA A 109 -13.79 -6.39 -17.42
CA ALA A 109 -12.90 -5.57 -16.57
C ALA A 109 -12.75 -6.19 -15.18
N ARG A 110 -13.85 -6.68 -14.58
CA ARG A 110 -13.87 -7.38 -13.30
C ARG A 110 -13.03 -8.67 -13.34
N ASP A 111 -13.18 -9.46 -14.39
CA ASP A 111 -12.42 -10.71 -14.56
C ASP A 111 -10.91 -10.46 -14.69
N ARG A 112 -10.51 -9.34 -15.25
CA ARG A 112 -9.10 -8.96 -15.43
C ARG A 112 -8.48 -8.24 -14.21
N ALA A 113 -9.30 -7.65 -13.36
CA ALA A 113 -8.83 -6.86 -12.22
C ALA A 113 -7.91 -7.65 -11.26
N PRO A 114 -8.19 -8.93 -10.89
CA PRO A 114 -7.29 -9.71 -10.03
C PRO A 114 -5.89 -9.86 -10.61
N GLY A 115 -5.79 -10.15 -11.92
CA GLY A 115 -4.50 -10.27 -12.61
C GLY A 115 -3.73 -8.93 -12.64
N LEU A 116 -4.42 -7.81 -12.80
CA LEU A 116 -3.81 -6.49 -12.73
C LEU A 116 -3.28 -6.18 -11.34
N LEU A 117 -4.07 -6.48 -10.30
CA LEU A 117 -3.64 -6.30 -8.91
C LEU A 117 -2.41 -7.14 -8.60
N GLN A 118 -2.38 -8.39 -9.03
CA GLN A 118 -1.22 -9.27 -8.85
C GLN A 118 0.02 -8.74 -9.58
N GLN A 119 -0.11 -8.29 -10.83
CA GLN A 119 1.00 -7.68 -11.59
C GLN A 119 1.50 -6.39 -10.94
N ALA A 120 0.62 -5.62 -10.31
CA ALA A 120 0.98 -4.42 -9.55
C ALA A 120 1.62 -4.74 -8.19
N GLY A 121 1.70 -6.01 -7.77
CA GLY A 121 2.20 -6.40 -6.46
C GLY A 121 1.23 -6.08 -5.32
N LEU A 122 -0.07 -5.98 -5.62
CA LEU A 122 -1.14 -5.70 -4.67
C LEU A 122 -1.87 -7.00 -4.33
N GLY A 123 -1.16 -7.93 -3.73
CA GLY A 123 -1.69 -9.20 -3.26
C GLY A 123 -2.28 -9.10 -1.85
N ARG A 124 -2.66 -10.26 -1.33
CA ARG A 124 -2.83 -10.45 0.10
C ARG A 124 -1.73 -11.41 0.55
N PRO A 125 -0.74 -10.93 1.32
CA PRO A 125 0.34 -11.79 1.74
C PRO A 125 -0.22 -12.93 2.59
N ALA A 126 0.19 -14.15 2.26
CA ALA A 126 -0.09 -15.32 3.07
C ALA A 126 1.22 -15.77 3.70
N ALA A 127 1.27 -15.82 5.01
CA ALA A 127 2.42 -16.31 5.75
C ALA A 127 2.01 -17.50 6.63
N ARG A 128 2.92 -18.45 6.77
CA ARG A 128 2.74 -19.54 7.75
C ARG A 128 2.88 -18.96 9.16
N SER A 129 1.89 -19.19 10.00
CA SER A 129 2.06 -18.94 11.43
C SER A 129 3.14 -19.87 11.96
N ALA A 130 4.10 -19.34 12.68
CA ALA A 130 5.20 -20.14 13.19
C ALA A 130 5.49 -19.81 14.66
N SER A 131 6.09 -20.79 15.33
CA SER A 131 6.75 -20.54 16.61
C SER A 131 7.96 -19.63 16.41
N PHE A 132 8.40 -18.95 17.46
CA PHE A 132 9.62 -18.14 17.43
C PHE A 132 10.82 -18.94 16.91
N ALA A 133 10.99 -20.18 17.38
CA ALA A 133 12.08 -21.06 16.96
C ALA A 133 12.05 -21.37 15.45
N SER A 134 10.87 -21.56 14.86
CA SER A 134 10.79 -21.82 13.42
C SER A 134 10.93 -20.54 12.57
N ALA A 135 10.63 -19.38 13.14
CA ALA A 135 10.87 -18.09 12.49
C ALA A 135 12.35 -17.70 12.49
N PHE A 136 13.06 -18.04 13.58
CA PHE A 136 14.46 -17.70 13.80
C PHE A 136 15.29 -18.93 14.18
N PRO A 137 15.52 -19.87 13.25
CA PRO A 137 16.19 -21.16 13.54
C PRO A 137 17.66 -20.99 13.96
N HIS A 138 18.27 -19.84 13.69
CA HIS A 138 19.63 -19.51 14.13
C HIS A 138 19.71 -19.13 15.62
N ILE A 139 18.57 -18.94 16.30
CA ILE A 139 18.49 -18.63 17.73
C ILE A 139 18.16 -19.92 18.48
N GLU A 140 19.18 -20.66 18.86
CA GLU A 140 19.00 -21.91 19.62
C GLU A 140 18.46 -21.66 21.03
N ASN A 141 18.93 -20.59 21.68
CA ASN A 141 18.58 -20.22 23.04
C ASN A 141 17.96 -18.81 23.11
N PRO A 142 16.64 -18.65 22.98
CA PRO A 142 15.98 -17.36 23.12
C PRO A 142 16.31 -16.71 24.47
N ASN A 143 16.60 -15.43 24.46
CA ASN A 143 16.87 -14.65 25.66
C ASN A 143 15.59 -14.33 26.47
N GLY A 144 15.72 -13.61 27.58
CA GLY A 144 14.60 -13.29 28.47
C GLY A 144 13.47 -12.51 27.79
N LEU A 145 13.79 -11.53 26.92
CA LEU A 145 12.83 -10.76 26.15
C LEU A 145 12.07 -11.67 25.17
N GLN A 146 12.78 -12.46 24.39
CA GLN A 146 12.21 -13.33 23.37
C GLN A 146 11.31 -14.42 24.00
N ARG A 147 11.74 -15.02 25.13
CA ARG A 147 10.92 -15.98 25.89
C ARG A 147 9.67 -15.33 26.43
N SER A 148 9.78 -14.15 27.05
CA SER A 148 8.62 -13.42 27.59
C SER A 148 7.59 -13.11 26.52
N LEU A 149 8.02 -12.60 25.35
CA LEU A 149 7.11 -12.33 24.23
C LEU A 149 6.46 -13.60 23.70
N THR A 150 7.22 -14.68 23.54
CA THR A 150 6.69 -15.95 23.04
C THR A 150 5.63 -16.52 23.97
N GLN A 151 5.82 -16.41 25.27
CA GLN A 151 4.94 -16.96 26.28
C GLN A 151 3.68 -16.12 26.49
N HIS A 152 3.81 -14.80 26.54
CA HIS A 152 2.72 -13.94 27.02
C HIS A 152 1.98 -13.19 25.91
N LEU A 153 2.67 -12.79 24.82
CA LEU A 153 2.07 -11.95 23.81
C LEU A 153 0.85 -12.58 23.10
N PRO A 154 0.83 -13.88 22.75
CA PRO A 154 -0.32 -14.50 22.11
C PRO A 154 -1.61 -14.45 22.96
N GLU A 155 -1.46 -14.50 24.29
CA GLU A 155 -2.61 -14.44 25.22
C GLU A 155 -3.07 -13.00 25.47
N LEU A 156 -2.14 -12.04 25.47
CA LEU A 156 -2.43 -10.63 25.71
C LEU A 156 -2.99 -9.94 24.46
N CYS A 157 -2.59 -10.38 23.28
CA CYS A 157 -2.93 -9.72 22.02
C CYS A 157 -4.24 -10.28 21.46
N ARG A 158 -5.36 -9.60 21.75
CA ARG A 158 -6.72 -10.00 21.29
C ARG A 158 -7.30 -9.11 20.21
N GLY A 159 -6.54 -8.15 19.70
CA GLY A 159 -6.97 -7.19 18.69
C GLY A 159 -5.91 -6.12 18.41
N PRO A 160 -6.29 -5.02 17.75
CA PRO A 160 -5.38 -3.90 17.54
C PRO A 160 -4.84 -3.34 18.86
N GLY A 161 -3.56 -2.97 18.87
CA GLY A 161 -2.92 -2.44 20.07
C GLY A 161 -1.50 -1.94 19.80
N MET A 162 -0.84 -1.48 20.85
CA MET A 162 0.53 -1.01 20.81
C MET A 162 1.38 -1.81 21.79
N LEU A 163 2.56 -2.22 21.36
CA LEU A 163 3.58 -2.88 22.18
C LEU A 163 4.83 -2.00 22.23
N LEU A 164 5.30 -1.69 23.43
CA LEU A 164 6.58 -1.03 23.65
C LEU A 164 7.61 -2.08 24.10
N ILE A 165 8.70 -2.20 23.34
CA ILE A 165 9.83 -3.08 23.68
C ILE A 165 11.01 -2.21 24.10
N THR A 166 11.48 -2.38 25.32
CA THR A 166 12.66 -1.70 25.86
C THR A 166 13.68 -2.77 26.26
N ALA A 167 14.84 -2.75 25.62
CA ALA A 167 15.96 -3.65 25.91
C ALA A 167 17.29 -3.03 25.49
N PRO A 168 18.43 -3.40 26.10
CA PRO A 168 19.75 -2.97 25.66
C PRO A 168 20.06 -3.29 24.21
N THR A 169 21.07 -2.65 23.65
CA THR A 169 21.56 -2.96 22.30
C THR A 169 22.14 -4.38 22.28
N GLY A 170 21.90 -5.14 21.20
CA GLY A 170 22.38 -6.52 21.09
C GLY A 170 21.46 -7.58 21.68
N GLU A 171 20.40 -7.22 22.39
CA GLU A 171 19.46 -8.15 23.02
C GLU A 171 18.37 -8.71 22.06
N GLY A 172 18.64 -8.78 20.76
CA GLY A 172 17.75 -9.41 19.78
C GLY A 172 16.38 -8.73 19.66
N LYS A 173 16.31 -7.41 19.83
CA LYS A 173 15.06 -6.61 19.68
C LYS A 173 14.41 -6.78 18.31
N THR A 174 15.20 -6.91 17.26
CA THR A 174 14.67 -7.00 15.89
C THR A 174 13.84 -8.27 15.69
N GLU A 175 14.37 -9.41 16.08
CA GLU A 175 13.68 -10.70 15.99
C GLU A 175 12.44 -10.72 16.90
N ALA A 176 12.57 -10.15 18.09
CA ALA A 176 11.47 -9.98 19.02
C ALA A 176 10.36 -9.09 18.42
N ALA A 177 10.72 -7.98 17.78
CA ALA A 177 9.78 -7.06 17.13
C ALA A 177 9.10 -7.68 15.90
N LEU A 178 9.83 -8.41 15.06
CA LEU A 178 9.27 -9.11 13.90
C LEU A 178 8.29 -10.21 14.33
N TYR A 179 8.62 -10.98 15.35
CA TYR A 179 7.71 -11.97 15.92
C TYR A 179 6.46 -11.31 16.52
N ALA A 180 6.64 -10.26 17.30
CA ALA A 180 5.54 -9.50 17.88
C ALA A 180 4.61 -8.92 16.81
N ALA A 181 5.19 -8.38 15.73
CA ALA A 181 4.41 -7.84 14.62
C ALA A 181 3.53 -8.90 13.95
N GLU A 182 4.02 -10.14 13.81
CA GLU A 182 3.23 -11.25 13.27
C GLU A 182 2.06 -11.60 14.20
N VAL A 183 2.31 -11.76 15.51
CA VAL A 183 1.29 -12.08 16.49
C VAL A 183 0.22 -10.99 16.56
N MET A 184 0.64 -9.73 16.65
CA MET A 184 -0.26 -8.57 16.70
C MET A 184 -1.02 -8.38 15.39
N GLY A 185 -0.34 -8.55 14.26
CA GLY A 185 -0.96 -8.48 12.94
C GLY A 185 -2.08 -9.51 12.79
N LYS A 186 -1.82 -10.76 13.17
CA LYS A 186 -2.82 -11.83 13.15
C LYS A 186 -4.02 -11.52 14.04
N ALA A 187 -3.77 -11.04 15.25
CA ALA A 187 -4.85 -10.67 16.20
C ALA A 187 -5.68 -9.49 15.69
N ALA A 188 -5.08 -8.57 14.93
CA ALA A 188 -5.75 -7.42 14.34
C ALA A 188 -6.32 -7.69 12.93
N GLY A 189 -6.18 -8.91 12.38
CA GLY A 189 -6.57 -9.24 11.00
C GLY A 189 -5.74 -8.51 9.94
N ARG A 190 -4.48 -8.21 10.24
CA ARG A 190 -3.52 -7.55 9.36
C ARG A 190 -2.42 -8.52 8.94
N SER A 191 -1.98 -8.43 7.70
CA SER A 191 -0.95 -9.32 7.14
C SER A 191 0.28 -8.58 6.61
N GLY A 192 0.20 -7.27 6.45
CA GLY A 192 1.32 -6.44 6.01
C GLY A 192 2.22 -5.97 7.16
N LEU A 193 3.43 -5.53 6.80
CA LEU A 193 4.43 -5.00 7.73
C LEU A 193 5.07 -3.73 7.18
N TYR A 194 5.26 -2.74 8.03
CA TYR A 194 6.14 -1.60 7.77
C TYR A 194 7.16 -1.46 8.89
N VAL A 195 8.46 -1.46 8.54
CA VAL A 195 9.54 -1.21 9.51
C VAL A 195 10.12 0.17 9.25
N ALA A 196 9.96 1.05 10.23
CA ALA A 196 10.38 2.44 10.20
C ALA A 196 11.68 2.62 10.98
N LEU A 197 12.74 3.06 10.30
CA LEU A 197 14.10 3.23 10.82
C LEU A 197 14.49 4.71 10.87
N PRO A 198 15.42 5.10 11.75
CA PRO A 198 15.84 6.50 11.84
C PRO A 198 16.67 6.97 10.63
N THR A 199 17.42 6.09 9.98
CA THR A 199 18.32 6.45 8.87
C THR A 199 18.18 5.56 7.66
N MET A 200 18.65 6.04 6.50
CA MET A 200 18.70 5.24 5.27
C MET A 200 19.60 4.02 5.42
N ALA A 201 20.77 4.18 6.02
CA ALA A 201 21.71 3.08 6.20
C ALA A 201 21.14 1.93 7.07
N THR A 202 20.43 2.28 8.15
CA THR A 202 19.74 1.27 8.97
C THR A 202 18.56 0.65 8.23
N ALA A 203 17.87 1.40 7.37
CA ALA A 203 16.81 0.87 6.53
C ALA A 203 17.34 -0.13 5.48
N ASP A 204 18.48 0.17 4.85
CA ASP A 204 19.15 -0.76 3.92
C ASP A 204 19.49 -2.10 4.58
N GLN A 205 20.13 -2.05 5.74
CA GLN A 205 20.48 -3.27 6.50
C GLN A 205 19.23 -4.05 6.95
N MET A 206 18.20 -3.35 7.39
CA MET A 206 16.96 -3.97 7.84
C MET A 206 16.19 -4.58 6.66
N TYR A 207 16.28 -4.00 5.46
CA TYR A 207 15.66 -4.54 4.26
C TYR A 207 16.12 -5.97 3.99
N THR A 208 17.42 -6.20 3.95
CA THR A 208 17.99 -7.56 3.75
C THR A 208 17.53 -8.55 4.84
N ARG A 209 17.53 -8.13 6.11
CA ARG A 209 17.07 -8.98 7.23
C ARG A 209 15.59 -9.34 7.14
N VAL A 210 14.75 -8.38 6.77
CA VAL A 210 13.30 -8.59 6.59
C VAL A 210 13.04 -9.46 5.37
N ASP A 211 13.77 -9.26 4.26
CA ASP A 211 13.67 -10.11 3.05
C ASP A 211 14.00 -11.58 3.38
N GLU A 212 15.09 -11.82 4.07
CA GLU A 212 15.46 -13.18 4.53
C GLU A 212 14.41 -13.80 5.47
N TYR A 213 13.85 -13.01 6.37
CA TYR A 213 12.77 -13.45 7.25
C TYR A 213 11.51 -13.82 6.45
N LEU A 214 11.08 -12.98 5.53
CA LEU A 214 9.89 -13.18 4.72
C LEU A 214 10.03 -14.34 3.76
N ASN A 215 11.17 -14.53 3.10
CA ASN A 215 11.40 -15.63 2.17
C ASN A 215 11.26 -17.01 2.83
N ARG A 216 11.45 -17.10 4.15
CA ARG A 216 11.21 -18.32 4.93
C ARG A 216 9.74 -18.49 5.36
N ARG A 217 8.96 -17.43 5.33
CA ARG A 217 7.62 -17.36 5.96
C ARG A 217 6.46 -17.27 4.98
N VAL A 218 6.68 -16.53 3.91
CA VAL A 218 5.64 -16.23 2.93
C VAL A 218 5.37 -17.46 2.05
N THR A 219 4.10 -17.78 1.86
CA THR A 219 3.65 -18.96 1.11
C THR A 219 2.98 -18.61 -0.24
N ALA A 220 2.78 -17.32 -0.49
CA ALA A 220 2.23 -16.81 -1.75
C ALA A 220 3.11 -15.65 -2.25
N PRO A 221 3.13 -15.38 -3.56
CA PRO A 221 3.81 -14.21 -4.10
C PRO A 221 3.39 -12.95 -3.36
N SER A 222 4.36 -12.22 -2.83
CA SER A 222 4.15 -11.02 -2.03
C SER A 222 5.12 -9.94 -2.46
N SER A 223 4.77 -8.69 -2.25
CA SER A 223 5.58 -7.54 -2.63
C SER A 223 6.32 -6.95 -1.44
N MET A 224 7.56 -6.52 -1.68
CA MET A 224 8.36 -5.80 -0.69
C MET A 224 9.02 -4.58 -1.31
N THR A 225 9.08 -3.48 -0.56
CA THR A 225 9.70 -2.22 -1.01
C THR A 225 10.64 -1.63 0.02
N LEU A 226 11.65 -0.91 -0.47
CA LEU A 226 12.55 -0.07 0.33
C LEU A 226 12.23 1.40 0.10
N LEU A 227 11.96 2.15 1.18
CA LEU A 227 11.38 3.49 1.13
C LEU A 227 12.29 4.54 1.79
N HIS A 228 13.22 5.08 1.01
CA HIS A 228 14.01 6.26 1.34
C HIS A 228 14.55 6.94 0.08
N GLY A 229 15.16 8.11 0.24
CA GLY A 229 15.57 8.95 -0.90
C GLY A 229 16.59 8.31 -1.87
N MET A 230 17.37 7.34 -1.38
CA MET A 230 18.45 6.69 -2.13
C MET A 230 18.27 5.17 -2.26
N ALA A 231 17.05 4.66 -2.14
CA ALA A 231 16.75 3.22 -2.20
C ALA A 231 17.25 2.55 -3.50
N TRP A 232 17.27 3.29 -4.61
CA TRP A 232 17.77 2.82 -5.90
C TRP A 232 19.28 2.47 -5.91
N LEU A 233 20.05 2.91 -4.92
CA LEU A 233 21.48 2.55 -4.76
C LEU A 233 21.67 1.22 -4.02
N ASN A 234 20.63 0.69 -3.38
CA ASN A 234 20.73 -0.58 -2.68
C ASN A 234 20.76 -1.74 -3.68
N PRO A 235 21.84 -2.57 -3.71
CA PRO A 235 21.98 -3.64 -4.70
C PRO A 235 20.93 -4.75 -4.53
N ASP A 236 20.47 -5.00 -3.31
CA ASP A 236 19.45 -6.01 -3.02
C ASP A 236 18.06 -5.55 -3.49
N TYR A 237 17.83 -4.23 -3.51
CA TYR A 237 16.60 -3.62 -3.98
C TYR A 237 16.61 -3.35 -5.50
N SER A 238 17.78 -3.06 -6.06
CA SER A 238 17.98 -2.80 -7.50
C SER A 238 18.07 -4.11 -8.28
N SER A 239 17.07 -4.98 -8.19
CA SER A 239 17.10 -6.28 -8.85
C SER A 239 16.98 -6.21 -10.37
N PRO A 240 17.63 -7.14 -11.12
CA PRO A 240 17.80 -7.12 -12.57
C PRO A 240 16.59 -7.69 -13.31
N THR A 241 15.44 -7.05 -13.22
CA THR A 241 14.29 -7.32 -14.11
C THR A 241 13.84 -6.09 -14.87
N SER A 242 14.74 -5.08 -15.01
CA SER A 242 14.54 -4.04 -16.01
C SER A 242 15.17 -4.52 -17.32
N PRO A 243 14.40 -4.78 -18.40
CA PRO A 243 15.01 -4.91 -19.71
C PRO A 243 15.58 -3.52 -20.04
N ALA A 244 16.90 -3.42 -19.99
CA ALA A 244 17.62 -2.26 -20.48
C ALA A 244 17.12 -1.95 -21.88
N SER A 245 16.69 -0.72 -22.07
CA SER A 245 16.43 -0.11 -23.36
C SER A 245 17.52 -0.46 -24.37
N GLY A 246 17.15 -1.16 -25.43
CA GLY A 246 17.79 -1.13 -26.74
C GLY A 246 19.22 -1.63 -26.85
N GLY A 247 19.40 -2.86 -27.31
CA GLY A 247 20.68 -3.35 -27.79
C GLY A 247 20.59 -4.84 -28.14
N ALA A 248 20.32 -5.14 -29.40
CA ALA A 248 20.35 -6.51 -29.91
C ALA A 248 21.75 -7.09 -29.81
N SER A 249 21.90 -8.24 -29.20
CA SER A 249 22.81 -9.29 -29.67
C SER A 249 22.47 -10.64 -29.07
N SER A 250 22.28 -11.55 -30.00
CA SER A 250 22.10 -12.97 -29.87
C SER A 250 23.26 -13.66 -29.13
N SER A 251 22.98 -14.58 -28.22
CA SER A 251 23.48 -15.96 -28.33
C SER A 251 23.23 -16.82 -27.09
N SER A 252 22.67 -18.00 -27.38
CA SER A 252 22.90 -19.35 -26.83
C SER A 252 22.53 -19.67 -25.38
N HIS A 253 21.55 -20.56 -25.36
CA HIS A 253 21.23 -21.63 -24.40
C HIS A 253 22.29 -22.02 -23.38
N THR A 254 21.91 -22.00 -22.11
CA THR A 254 22.22 -23.10 -21.17
C THR A 254 21.00 -23.29 -20.23
N GLN A 255 20.28 -24.38 -20.43
CA GLN A 255 19.30 -24.91 -19.47
C GLN A 255 20.07 -25.47 -18.27
N GLY A 256 19.59 -25.17 -17.06
CA GLY A 256 19.91 -25.95 -15.88
C GLY A 256 20.32 -25.13 -14.66
N ALA A 257 19.38 -24.44 -14.05
CA ALA A 257 19.39 -24.20 -12.61
C ALA A 257 17.94 -24.03 -12.19
N ALA A 258 17.46 -24.84 -11.27
CA ALA A 258 16.13 -24.74 -10.69
C ALA A 258 15.98 -23.35 -10.07
N ASP A 259 15.11 -22.57 -10.72
CA ASP A 259 14.74 -21.23 -10.36
C ASP A 259 14.05 -21.26 -8.98
N SER A 260 14.82 -21.03 -7.92
CA SER A 260 14.25 -20.75 -6.62
C SER A 260 13.59 -19.38 -6.71
N ARG A 261 12.33 -19.36 -7.18
CA ARG A 261 11.51 -18.15 -7.24
C ARG A 261 11.51 -17.52 -5.86
N ARG A 262 12.00 -16.28 -5.78
CA ARG A 262 11.87 -15.48 -4.55
C ARG A 262 10.39 -15.41 -4.20
N ALA A 263 10.06 -15.72 -2.96
CA ALA A 263 8.69 -15.62 -2.46
C ALA A 263 8.22 -14.16 -2.36
N VAL A 264 9.18 -13.23 -2.39
CA VAL A 264 8.94 -11.78 -2.31
C VAL A 264 9.53 -11.12 -3.56
N GLU A 265 8.70 -10.38 -4.28
CA GLU A 265 9.04 -9.73 -5.54
C GLU A 265 8.91 -8.20 -5.44
N ILE A 266 9.72 -7.50 -6.23
CA ILE A 266 9.64 -6.04 -6.37
C ILE A 266 8.84 -5.75 -7.65
N SER A 267 7.63 -5.26 -7.51
CA SER A 267 6.83 -4.83 -8.65
C SER A 267 7.29 -3.46 -9.14
N GLU A 268 7.50 -3.30 -10.44
CA GLU A 268 7.82 -2.00 -11.06
C GLU A 268 6.78 -0.93 -10.72
N TRP A 269 5.51 -1.32 -10.63
CA TRP A 269 4.44 -0.40 -10.27
C TRP A 269 4.64 0.21 -8.88
N LEU A 270 5.16 -0.58 -7.93
CA LEU A 270 5.39 -0.16 -6.54
C LEU A 270 6.64 0.72 -6.37
N GLN A 271 7.58 0.72 -7.32
CA GLN A 271 8.80 1.54 -7.25
C GLN A 271 8.54 3.04 -7.41
N GLY A 272 7.34 3.44 -7.81
CA GLY A 272 6.96 4.86 -7.87
C GLY A 272 6.99 5.53 -6.50
N ARG A 273 7.57 6.74 -6.40
CA ARG A 273 7.81 7.51 -5.15
C ARG A 273 6.67 7.55 -4.12
N LYS A 274 5.41 7.40 -4.55
CA LYS A 274 4.23 7.48 -3.67
C LYS A 274 3.52 6.13 -3.51
N ARG A 275 3.90 5.11 -4.27
CA ARG A 275 3.20 3.82 -4.36
C ARG A 275 3.81 2.74 -3.49
N GLY A 276 5.07 2.89 -3.08
CA GLY A 276 5.80 1.86 -2.34
C GLY A 276 5.16 1.43 -1.03
N LEU A 277 4.41 2.31 -0.33
CA LEU A 277 3.65 1.92 0.85
C LEU A 277 2.46 0.98 0.57
N PHE A 278 2.08 0.78 -0.68
CA PHE A 278 1.07 -0.21 -1.04
C PHE A 278 1.61 -1.64 -1.08
N ALA A 279 2.94 -1.84 -1.16
CA ALA A 279 3.54 -3.16 -1.05
C ALA A 279 3.07 -3.87 0.21
N ASP A 280 2.98 -5.19 0.18
CA ASP A 280 2.59 -5.98 1.35
C ASP A 280 3.55 -5.74 2.53
N PHE A 281 4.83 -5.71 2.22
CA PHE A 281 5.90 -5.46 3.18
C PHE A 281 6.73 -4.26 2.75
N ALA A 282 7.13 -3.43 3.69
CA ALA A 282 7.99 -2.30 3.38
C ALA A 282 8.95 -2.01 4.54
N VAL A 283 10.15 -1.62 4.19
CA VAL A 283 11.17 -1.10 5.10
C VAL A 283 11.52 0.31 4.65
N GLY A 284 11.70 1.23 5.56
CA GLY A 284 12.05 2.59 5.15
C GLY A 284 12.37 3.50 6.32
N THR A 285 12.66 4.76 6.02
CA THR A 285 12.88 5.75 7.07
C THR A 285 11.55 6.13 7.74
N ILE A 286 11.62 6.51 9.01
CA ILE A 286 10.45 6.92 9.80
C ILE A 286 9.71 8.08 9.13
N ASP A 287 10.40 8.97 8.43
CA ASP A 287 9.82 10.10 7.71
C ASP A 287 8.76 9.66 6.70
N GLN A 288 8.95 8.51 6.05
CA GLN A 288 8.01 8.00 5.07
C GLN A 288 6.65 7.64 5.70
N ALA A 289 6.65 7.15 6.95
CA ALA A 289 5.42 6.95 7.71
C ALA A 289 4.85 8.27 8.24
N LEU A 290 5.71 9.14 8.79
CA LEU A 290 5.29 10.42 9.38
C LEU A 290 4.68 11.39 8.36
N MET A 291 5.07 11.29 7.10
CA MET A 291 4.43 12.05 6.01
C MET A 291 2.93 11.74 5.87
N ALA A 292 2.44 10.60 6.36
CA ALA A 292 1.01 10.30 6.40
C ALA A 292 0.26 11.18 7.41
N ALA A 293 0.92 11.63 8.46
CA ALA A 293 0.36 12.54 9.47
C ALA A 293 0.37 14.02 9.03
N LEU A 294 1.06 14.35 7.92
CA LEU A 294 1.13 15.71 7.39
C LEU A 294 -0.01 15.98 6.41
N ARG A 295 -0.45 17.23 6.32
CA ARG A 295 -1.40 17.69 5.28
C ARG A 295 -0.67 17.90 3.95
N SER A 296 -0.02 16.85 3.45
CA SER A 296 0.69 16.87 2.19
C SER A 296 -0.19 16.32 1.05
N ARG A 297 0.18 16.68 -0.19
CA ARG A 297 -0.51 16.17 -1.37
C ARG A 297 -0.43 14.64 -1.42
N HIS A 298 -1.56 13.96 -1.63
CA HIS A 298 -1.70 12.50 -1.65
C HIS A 298 -1.37 11.79 -0.31
N ASN A 299 -1.52 12.45 0.84
CA ASN A 299 -1.32 11.79 2.13
C ASN A 299 -2.30 10.63 2.36
N MET A 300 -3.50 10.65 1.75
CA MET A 300 -4.47 9.56 1.82
C MET A 300 -3.93 8.24 1.25
N VAL A 301 -3.06 8.31 0.26
CA VAL A 301 -2.33 7.15 -0.29
C VAL A 301 -1.44 6.51 0.77
N ARG A 302 -0.74 7.33 1.57
CA ARG A 302 0.14 6.87 2.65
C ARG A 302 -0.67 6.27 3.80
N LEU A 303 -1.77 6.91 4.18
CA LEU A 303 -2.69 6.39 5.19
C LEU A 303 -3.25 5.03 4.77
N LEU A 304 -3.74 4.91 3.53
CA LEU A 304 -4.21 3.64 3.00
C LEU A 304 -3.08 2.58 3.01
N GLY A 305 -1.89 2.93 2.56
CA GLY A 305 -0.74 2.02 2.52
C GLY A 305 -0.33 1.50 3.89
N LEU A 306 -0.49 2.28 4.96
CA LEU A 306 -0.20 1.89 6.34
C LEU A 306 -1.35 1.12 7.00
N SER A 307 -2.60 1.37 6.61
CA SER A 307 -3.79 0.84 7.29
C SER A 307 -3.90 -0.69 7.33
N GLY A 308 -3.27 -1.37 6.38
CA GLY A 308 -3.25 -2.84 6.28
C GLY A 308 -2.06 -3.50 7.00
N LYS A 309 -1.22 -2.75 7.69
CA LYS A 309 0.08 -3.20 8.20
C LYS A 309 0.20 -3.09 9.71
N THR A 310 1.02 -3.98 10.26
CA THR A 310 1.66 -3.73 11.56
C THR A 310 2.86 -2.82 11.32
N VAL A 311 2.99 -1.77 12.12
CA VAL A 311 4.08 -0.80 12.00
C VAL A 311 5.05 -0.99 13.15
N ILE A 312 6.32 -1.28 12.82
CA ILE A 312 7.43 -1.27 13.77
C ILE A 312 8.14 0.07 13.64
N ILE A 313 8.27 0.81 14.73
CA ILE A 313 9.09 2.02 14.79
C ILE A 313 10.32 1.70 15.63
N ASP A 314 11.47 1.58 14.99
CA ASP A 314 12.73 1.29 15.67
C ASP A 314 13.40 2.59 16.13
N GLU A 315 14.11 2.49 17.26
CA GLU A 315 14.88 3.61 17.85
C GLU A 315 14.06 4.91 18.01
N VAL A 316 12.79 4.78 18.46
CA VAL A 316 11.88 5.92 18.61
C VAL A 316 12.44 7.03 19.51
N HIS A 317 13.40 6.71 20.37
CA HIS A 317 14.08 7.68 21.23
C HIS A 317 15.00 8.65 20.47
N SER A 318 15.35 8.35 19.22
CA SER A 318 16.12 9.25 18.35
C SER A 318 15.25 10.35 17.71
N ALA A 319 13.91 10.26 17.85
CA ALA A 319 12.98 11.22 17.30
C ALA A 319 12.99 12.53 18.12
N ASP A 320 13.06 13.66 17.43
CA ASP A 320 12.91 14.98 18.05
C ASP A 320 11.45 15.27 18.47
N ALA A 321 11.22 16.40 19.11
CA ALA A 321 9.90 16.78 19.60
C ALA A 321 8.85 16.92 18.48
N TYR A 322 9.25 17.38 17.29
CA TYR A 322 8.37 17.49 16.14
C TYR A 322 8.00 16.13 15.59
N MET A 323 8.97 15.25 15.42
CA MET A 323 8.75 13.86 14.99
C MET A 323 7.84 13.12 15.98
N LEU A 324 8.06 13.27 17.29
CA LEU A 324 7.20 12.65 18.32
C LEU A 324 5.75 13.16 18.24
N ALA A 325 5.55 14.44 17.97
CA ALA A 325 4.19 14.97 17.74
C ALA A 325 3.53 14.34 16.51
N LEU A 326 4.28 14.09 15.42
CA LEU A 326 3.77 13.39 14.25
C LEU A 326 3.50 11.90 14.50
N VAL A 327 4.39 11.22 15.26
CA VAL A 327 4.15 9.83 15.71
C VAL A 327 2.85 9.75 16.51
N THR A 328 2.68 10.63 17.48
CA THR A 328 1.45 10.69 18.30
C THR A 328 0.21 10.90 17.42
N ARG A 329 0.30 11.79 16.43
CA ARG A 329 -0.80 12.02 15.48
C ARG A 329 -1.10 10.79 14.62
N LEU A 330 -0.07 10.07 14.17
CA LEU A 330 -0.23 8.85 13.39
C LEU A 330 -0.86 7.73 14.22
N LEU A 331 -0.46 7.59 15.49
CA LEU A 331 -1.02 6.61 16.42
C LEU A 331 -2.50 6.87 16.78
N ASN A 332 -2.92 8.15 16.76
CA ASN A 332 -4.31 8.54 17.02
C ASN A 332 -5.22 8.37 15.80
N TRP A 333 -4.66 8.17 14.63
CA TRP A 333 -5.40 7.91 13.39
C TRP A 333 -5.72 6.43 13.22
#